data_206e21adafe726348479e690ed3cd57e
#
_entry.id   206e21adafe726348479e690ed3cd57e
#
_cell.length_a   1.000
_cell.length_b   1.000
_cell.length_c   1.000
_cell.angle_alpha   90.00
_cell.angle_beta   90.00
_cell.angle_gamma   90.00
#
_symmetry.space_group_name_H-M   'P 1'
#
loop_
_entity.id
_entity.type
_entity.pdbx_description
1 polymer ?
#
loop_
_entity_poly.entity_id
_entity_poly.type
_entity_poly.pdbx_seq_one_letter_code
_entity_poly.pdbx_strand_id
1 'polypeptide(L)'
;MDWFVERREVSDVLHLRSGTRILPATFERGACVRKGPPSHGEYTWTELSRGTPAPGLLPSEVLERARAPLAESSRLSEGAALREDVVRRLVDVARSAGALHLEVTLREVDRWTLHAQPERMVEDRTRHALLEVKAFHGEAGGPRFDAWRCVTHPDATRLHAALPSLEAWVDTLVRELRETTPAVPCPDEALPVLFPPGAASACFFHEVCGHPLEGDVVARGGSFLARRLGQRVAEPFVHVSDDPTDAQGALGFTWDDEGHAARAVPLLRGGIVTSPMLDARSARALGLEPNGHGRRVDFRHPPLPRMAHTRVEPHEGDLASLLADVGHGLLVQHLTPRHMNLLSGDFSFHIVEARLVRDGRAGPRVGPGVLSGNGLTALAHIDAVGADARNLFATRGCRKLDHGPLPVSFGQPSVRFRELRVRPGT
;
A
#
# COMPACT_ATOMS: atom_id res chain seq x y z
N MET A 1 -1.67 -30.54 -10.24
CA MET A 1 -0.29 -30.14 -9.84
C MET A 1 -0.06 -28.78 -10.46
N ASP A 2 0.42 -27.82 -9.69
CA ASP A 2 0.69 -26.46 -10.18
C ASP A 2 2.14 -26.10 -9.89
N TRP A 3 2.73 -25.34 -10.78
CA TRP A 3 4.09 -24.86 -10.69
C TRP A 3 4.10 -23.33 -10.70
N PHE A 4 4.88 -22.73 -9.82
CA PHE A 4 5.14 -21.32 -9.76
C PHE A 4 6.64 -21.09 -9.86
N VAL A 5 7.07 -20.24 -10.77
CA VAL A 5 8.49 -19.87 -10.97
C VAL A 5 8.61 -18.36 -10.83
N GLU A 6 9.60 -17.90 -10.11
CA GLU A 6 9.85 -16.49 -9.86
C GLU A 6 11.31 -16.12 -10.12
N ARG A 7 11.48 -14.94 -10.73
CA ARG A 7 12.71 -14.17 -10.75
C ARG A 7 12.41 -12.80 -10.17
N ARG A 8 13.16 -12.39 -9.18
CA ARG A 8 13.00 -11.11 -8.52
C ARG A 8 14.34 -10.42 -8.32
N GLU A 9 14.41 -9.16 -8.69
CA GLU A 9 15.54 -8.29 -8.44
C GLU A 9 15.09 -7.07 -7.66
N VAL A 10 15.84 -6.69 -6.64
CA VAL A 10 15.56 -5.52 -5.80
C VAL A 10 16.84 -4.72 -5.62
N SER A 11 16.75 -3.42 -5.82
CA SER A 11 17.86 -2.50 -5.57
C SER A 11 17.38 -1.34 -4.71
N ASP A 12 18.12 -1.06 -3.64
CA ASP A 12 17.80 0.01 -2.68
C ASP A 12 18.93 1.04 -2.62
N VAL A 13 18.55 2.32 -2.60
CA VAL A 13 19.40 3.43 -2.20
C VAL A 13 18.74 4.10 -0.99
N LEU A 14 19.48 4.18 0.11
CA LEU A 14 18.99 4.72 1.38
C LEU A 14 19.82 5.94 1.76
N HIS A 15 19.16 7.03 2.13
CA HIS A 15 19.79 8.14 2.84
C HIS A 15 19.20 8.21 4.24
N LEU A 16 20.06 8.06 5.24
CA LEU A 16 19.74 8.07 6.66
C LEU A 16 20.65 9.07 7.37
N ARG A 17 20.47 9.25 8.67
CA ARG A 17 21.36 10.13 9.48
C ARG A 17 22.85 9.80 9.35
N SER A 18 23.18 8.53 9.10
CA SER A 18 24.57 8.07 8.92
C SER A 18 25.12 8.32 7.51
N GLY A 19 24.37 8.91 6.61
CA GLY A 19 24.72 9.15 5.22
C GLY A 19 24.00 8.27 4.20
N THR A 20 24.39 8.40 2.95
CA THR A 20 23.81 7.62 1.84
C THR A 20 24.46 6.24 1.75
N ARG A 21 23.66 5.22 1.57
CA ARG A 21 24.07 3.82 1.35
C ARG A 21 23.39 3.28 0.09
N ILE A 22 24.19 2.74 -0.79
CA ILE A 22 23.71 1.96 -1.94
C ILE A 22 23.82 0.50 -1.51
N LEU A 23 22.70 -0.19 -1.43
CA LEU A 23 22.70 -1.61 -1.13
C LEU A 23 22.90 -2.40 -2.43
N PRO A 24 23.74 -3.44 -2.41
CA PRO A 24 23.86 -4.35 -3.56
C PRO A 24 22.49 -4.85 -3.99
N ALA A 25 22.25 -4.92 -5.29
CA ALA A 25 21.02 -5.51 -5.80
C ALA A 25 20.92 -6.97 -5.35
N THR A 26 19.80 -7.30 -4.73
CA THR A 26 19.48 -8.68 -4.38
C THR A 26 18.80 -9.35 -5.56
N PHE A 27 19.15 -10.59 -5.80
CA PHE A 27 18.66 -11.35 -6.94
C PHE A 27 18.17 -12.71 -6.46
N GLU A 28 16.88 -12.96 -6.54
CA GLU A 28 16.27 -14.21 -6.12
C GLU A 28 15.65 -14.92 -7.32
N ARG A 29 15.83 -16.22 -7.37
CA ARG A 29 15.19 -17.11 -8.34
C ARG A 29 14.76 -18.36 -7.63
N GLY A 30 13.56 -18.81 -7.92
CA GLY A 30 13.07 -20.04 -7.32
C GLY A 30 11.84 -20.59 -8.01
N ALA A 31 11.49 -21.78 -7.60
CA ALA A 31 10.29 -22.45 -8.03
C ALA A 31 9.59 -23.11 -6.84
N CYS A 32 8.26 -23.14 -6.92
CA CYS A 32 7.39 -23.81 -5.99
C CYS A 32 6.47 -24.76 -6.74
N VAL A 33 6.24 -25.93 -6.18
CA VAL A 33 5.29 -26.92 -6.70
C VAL A 33 4.22 -27.15 -5.66
N ARG A 34 2.96 -27.06 -6.07
CA ARG A 34 1.82 -27.49 -5.27
C ARG A 34 1.33 -28.86 -5.75
N LYS A 35 1.30 -29.83 -4.86
CA LYS A 35 0.69 -31.15 -5.08
C LYS A 35 -0.63 -31.19 -4.34
N GLY A 36 -1.69 -31.65 -5.01
CA GLY A 36 -3.03 -31.73 -4.43
C GLY A 36 -3.90 -30.49 -4.68
N PRO A 37 -5.12 -30.50 -4.16
CA PRO A 37 -6.08 -29.43 -4.37
C PRO A 37 -5.72 -28.16 -3.58
N PRO A 38 -6.24 -26.97 -3.99
CA PRO A 38 -5.96 -25.70 -3.32
C PRO A 38 -6.25 -25.69 -1.81
N SER A 39 -7.23 -26.48 -1.38
CA SER A 39 -7.68 -26.51 0.02
C SER A 39 -6.68 -27.10 1.01
N HIS A 40 -5.82 -28.05 0.56
CA HIS A 40 -4.85 -28.76 1.41
C HIS A 40 -3.66 -29.29 0.61
N GLY A 41 -3.24 -28.57 -0.42
CA GLY A 41 -2.07 -28.93 -1.21
C GLY A 41 -0.77 -28.82 -0.41
N GLU A 42 0.14 -29.75 -0.66
CA GLU A 42 1.50 -29.68 -0.16
C GLU A 42 2.35 -28.79 -1.07
N TYR A 43 3.12 -27.89 -0.46
CA TYR A 43 4.04 -27.00 -1.17
C TYR A 43 5.48 -27.46 -0.99
N THR A 44 6.19 -27.60 -2.09
CA THR A 44 7.64 -27.85 -2.11
C THR A 44 8.30 -26.75 -2.95
N TRP A 45 9.37 -26.17 -2.46
CA TRP A 45 10.08 -25.09 -3.15
C TRP A 45 11.58 -25.39 -3.28
N THR A 46 12.22 -24.74 -4.22
CA THR A 46 13.68 -24.80 -4.43
C THR A 46 14.20 -23.47 -4.96
N GLU A 47 15.40 -23.11 -4.57
CA GLU A 47 16.15 -22.03 -5.19
C GLU A 47 16.71 -22.49 -6.54
N LEU A 48 16.71 -21.59 -7.52
CA LEU A 48 17.25 -21.84 -8.84
C LEU A 48 18.54 -21.03 -9.01
N SER A 49 19.66 -21.70 -9.24
CA SER A 49 20.91 -21.03 -9.62
C SER A 49 20.86 -20.51 -11.06
N ARG A 50 21.77 -19.60 -11.43
CA ARG A 50 21.90 -19.12 -12.82
C ARG A 50 22.05 -20.32 -13.76
N GLY A 51 21.04 -20.57 -14.58
CA GLY A 51 21.11 -21.51 -15.70
C GLY A 51 20.77 -22.98 -15.43
N THR A 52 20.44 -23.37 -14.20
CA THR A 52 20.10 -24.79 -13.92
C THR A 52 18.93 -24.90 -12.94
N PRO A 53 17.70 -25.14 -13.42
CA PRO A 53 16.62 -25.62 -12.56
C PRO A 53 16.94 -27.01 -12.01
N ALA A 54 16.50 -27.29 -10.78
CA ALA A 54 16.67 -28.60 -10.18
C ALA A 54 16.01 -29.69 -11.07
N PRO A 55 16.76 -30.74 -11.45
CA PRO A 55 16.18 -31.82 -12.25
C PRO A 55 14.97 -32.45 -11.51
N GLY A 56 13.87 -32.62 -12.22
CA GLY A 56 12.68 -33.35 -11.73
C GLY A 56 11.65 -32.55 -10.94
N LEU A 57 11.88 -31.28 -10.60
CA LEU A 57 10.88 -30.46 -9.92
C LEU A 57 9.89 -29.85 -10.91
N LEU A 58 10.38 -29.41 -12.08
CA LEU A 58 9.59 -28.73 -13.10
C LEU A 58 9.51 -29.61 -14.38
N PRO A 59 8.35 -29.63 -15.06
CA PRO A 59 8.25 -30.23 -16.40
C PRO A 59 9.18 -29.53 -17.39
N SER A 60 9.65 -30.26 -18.40
CA SER A 60 10.56 -29.74 -19.44
C SER A 60 10.02 -28.47 -20.12
N GLU A 61 8.71 -28.44 -20.39
CA GLU A 61 8.03 -27.31 -21.02
C GLU A 61 8.04 -26.05 -20.12
N VAL A 62 7.82 -26.20 -18.81
CA VAL A 62 7.91 -25.10 -17.84
C VAL A 62 9.35 -24.60 -17.74
N LEU A 63 10.31 -25.52 -17.76
CA LEU A 63 11.75 -25.19 -17.74
C LEU A 63 12.18 -24.43 -18.98
N GLU A 64 11.72 -24.84 -20.16
CA GLU A 64 12.03 -24.18 -21.42
C GLU A 64 11.49 -22.75 -21.42
N ARG A 65 10.24 -22.56 -20.97
CA ARG A 65 9.62 -21.24 -20.87
C ARG A 65 10.33 -20.33 -19.87
N ALA A 66 10.77 -20.87 -18.75
CA ALA A 66 11.46 -20.12 -17.68
C ALA A 66 12.95 -19.84 -18.01
N ARG A 67 13.56 -20.54 -18.95
CA ARG A 67 15.01 -20.48 -19.19
C ARG A 67 15.52 -19.07 -19.50
N ALA A 68 14.91 -18.36 -20.44
CA ALA A 68 15.35 -17.03 -20.84
C ALA A 68 15.18 -16.00 -19.72
N PRO A 69 14.00 -15.87 -19.07
CA PRO A 69 13.84 -14.97 -17.91
C PRO A 69 14.77 -15.28 -16.74
N LEU A 70 15.00 -16.56 -16.43
CA LEU A 70 15.91 -16.95 -15.35
C LEU A 70 17.38 -16.67 -15.67
N ALA A 71 17.76 -16.65 -16.94
CA ALA A 71 19.13 -16.36 -17.39
C ALA A 71 19.41 -14.84 -17.53
N GLU A 72 18.38 -13.98 -17.53
CA GLU A 72 18.58 -12.53 -17.65
C GLU A 72 19.58 -12.03 -16.60
N SER A 73 20.50 -11.18 -17.08
CA SER A 73 21.40 -10.42 -16.20
C SER A 73 20.63 -9.34 -15.45
N SER A 74 21.28 -8.79 -14.42
CA SER A 74 20.72 -7.66 -13.67
C SER A 74 20.40 -6.48 -14.58
N ARG A 75 19.13 -6.07 -14.64
CA ARG A 75 18.70 -4.86 -15.33
C ARG A 75 18.75 -3.64 -14.41
N LEU A 76 18.67 -3.85 -13.09
CA LEU A 76 18.70 -2.76 -12.14
C LEU A 76 20.11 -2.18 -11.94
N SER A 77 21.15 -2.92 -12.27
CA SER A 77 22.52 -2.39 -12.25
C SER A 77 22.72 -1.19 -13.18
N GLU A 78 22.06 -1.16 -14.33
CA GLU A 78 22.14 -0.07 -15.30
C GLU A 78 21.55 1.25 -14.76
N GLY A 79 20.58 1.18 -13.86
CA GLY A 79 19.94 2.35 -13.24
C GLY A 79 20.60 2.85 -11.95
N ALA A 80 21.69 2.25 -11.49
CA ALA A 80 22.30 2.57 -10.19
C ALA A 80 22.69 4.04 -10.06
N ALA A 81 23.36 4.59 -11.06
CA ALA A 81 23.78 6.00 -11.07
C ALA A 81 22.58 6.97 -11.06
N LEU A 82 21.49 6.63 -11.76
CA LEU A 82 20.27 7.45 -11.77
C LEU A 82 19.60 7.47 -10.39
N ARG A 83 19.53 6.32 -9.73
CA ARG A 83 18.95 6.22 -8.37
C ARG A 83 19.76 7.02 -7.35
N GLU A 84 21.08 6.92 -7.42
CA GLU A 84 21.98 7.68 -6.56
C GLU A 84 21.83 9.19 -6.79
N ASP A 85 21.77 9.64 -8.04
CA ASP A 85 21.59 11.05 -8.38
C ASP A 85 20.26 11.60 -7.87
N VAL A 86 19.16 10.85 -8.01
CA VAL A 86 17.86 11.23 -7.43
C VAL A 86 17.98 11.47 -5.92
N VAL A 87 18.50 10.50 -5.19
CA VAL A 87 18.62 10.61 -3.73
C VAL A 87 19.50 11.79 -3.32
N ARG A 88 20.67 11.95 -3.96
CA ARG A 88 21.60 13.05 -3.69
C ARG A 88 20.94 14.42 -3.89
N ARG A 89 20.29 14.63 -5.03
CA ARG A 89 19.65 15.91 -5.37
C ARG A 89 18.52 16.26 -4.41
N LEU A 90 17.67 15.29 -4.03
CA LEU A 90 16.61 15.54 -3.06
C LEU A 90 17.13 15.87 -1.67
N VAL A 91 18.24 15.25 -1.24
CA VAL A 91 18.93 15.58 0.02
C VAL A 91 19.48 17.00 -0.03
N ASP A 92 20.08 17.43 -1.14
CA ASP A 92 20.64 18.77 -1.29
C ASP A 92 19.53 19.85 -1.27
N VAL A 93 18.39 19.58 -1.96
CA VAL A 93 17.21 20.47 -1.90
C VAL A 93 16.66 20.59 -0.48
N ALA A 94 16.46 19.47 0.20
CA ALA A 94 15.93 19.49 1.57
C ALA A 94 16.85 20.23 2.55
N ARG A 95 18.16 20.07 2.41
CA ARG A 95 19.17 20.80 3.20
C ARG A 95 19.08 22.30 2.92
N SER A 96 18.99 22.69 1.65
CA SER A 96 18.87 24.09 1.24
C SER A 96 17.57 24.73 1.73
N ALA A 97 16.48 23.96 1.77
CA ALA A 97 15.18 24.38 2.33
C ALA A 97 15.18 24.45 3.86
N GLY A 98 16.23 23.96 4.53
CA GLY A 98 16.42 24.02 5.98
C GLY A 98 15.81 22.87 6.76
N ALA A 99 15.70 21.67 6.18
CA ALA A 99 15.36 20.47 6.94
C ALA A 99 16.42 20.19 8.02
N LEU A 100 15.97 19.81 9.21
CA LEU A 100 16.86 19.31 10.25
C LEU A 100 17.53 18.00 9.82
N HIS A 101 16.73 17.12 9.21
CA HIS A 101 17.16 15.83 8.70
C HIS A 101 16.17 15.34 7.63
N LEU A 102 16.68 14.58 6.66
CA LEU A 102 15.88 13.91 5.64
C LEU A 102 16.26 12.43 5.62
N GLU A 103 15.27 11.57 5.58
CA GLU A 103 15.45 10.17 5.23
C GLU A 103 14.83 9.94 3.85
N VAL A 104 15.58 9.30 2.98
CA VAL A 104 15.11 8.94 1.63
C VAL A 104 15.31 7.45 1.45
N THR A 105 14.29 6.76 1.00
CA THR A 105 14.36 5.37 0.54
C THR A 105 13.94 5.35 -0.91
N LEU A 106 14.83 4.92 -1.78
CA LEU A 106 14.51 4.64 -3.17
C LEU A 106 14.70 3.15 -3.40
N ARG A 107 13.62 2.45 -3.71
CA ARG A 107 13.60 1.02 -4.01
C ARG A 107 13.12 0.79 -5.42
N GLU A 108 13.87 0.05 -6.20
CA GLU A 108 13.43 -0.45 -7.50
C GLU A 108 13.31 -1.96 -7.47
N VAL A 109 12.21 -2.48 -8.03
CA VAL A 109 11.90 -3.91 -8.10
C VAL A 109 11.61 -4.27 -9.55
N ASP A 110 12.20 -5.37 -10.02
CA ASP A 110 11.84 -6.06 -11.26
C ASP A 110 11.49 -7.51 -10.89
N ARG A 111 10.24 -7.88 -11.07
CA ARG A 111 9.72 -9.21 -10.74
C ARG A 111 9.10 -9.84 -11.97
N TRP A 112 9.55 -11.04 -12.33
CA TRP A 112 8.93 -11.89 -13.33
C TRP A 112 8.42 -13.16 -12.68
N THR A 113 7.23 -13.60 -13.08
CA THR A 113 6.59 -14.81 -12.58
C THR A 113 6.04 -15.64 -13.72
N LEU A 114 6.05 -16.96 -13.54
CA LEU A 114 5.39 -17.93 -14.40
C LEU A 114 4.55 -18.85 -13.51
N HIS A 115 3.27 -18.91 -13.78
CA HIS A 115 2.39 -19.90 -13.20
C HIS A 115 1.99 -20.92 -14.26
N ALA A 116 2.14 -22.21 -13.98
CA ALA A 116 1.85 -23.30 -14.90
C ALA A 116 0.93 -24.34 -14.26
N GLN A 117 -0.03 -24.79 -15.03
CA GLN A 117 -0.91 -25.93 -14.79
C GLN A 117 -0.82 -26.86 -16.00
N PRO A 118 -1.31 -28.10 -15.95
CA PRO A 118 -1.18 -29.06 -17.08
C PRO A 118 -1.65 -28.53 -18.43
N GLU A 119 -2.67 -27.66 -18.43
CA GLU A 119 -3.30 -27.15 -19.66
C GLU A 119 -3.12 -25.64 -19.87
N ARG A 120 -2.38 -24.97 -18.97
CA ARG A 120 -2.28 -23.51 -18.99
C ARG A 120 -0.98 -23.00 -18.38
N MET A 121 -0.33 -22.09 -19.08
CA MET A 121 0.78 -21.30 -18.58
C MET A 121 0.49 -19.81 -18.73
N VAL A 122 0.75 -19.03 -17.71
CA VAL A 122 0.62 -17.57 -17.73
C VAL A 122 1.86 -16.94 -17.11
N GLU A 123 2.26 -15.81 -17.66
CA GLU A 123 3.41 -15.03 -17.19
C GLU A 123 2.95 -13.64 -16.80
N ASP A 124 3.64 -13.07 -15.83
CA ASP A 124 3.51 -11.67 -15.48
C ASP A 124 4.88 -11.03 -15.23
N ARG A 125 4.96 -9.72 -15.41
CA ARG A 125 6.14 -8.95 -15.08
C ARG A 125 5.73 -7.61 -14.50
N THR A 126 6.16 -7.35 -13.29
CA THR A 126 5.95 -6.09 -12.61
C THR A 126 7.28 -5.39 -12.38
N ARG A 127 7.35 -4.09 -12.70
CA ARG A 127 8.51 -3.25 -12.43
C ARG A 127 8.05 -1.92 -11.87
N HIS A 128 8.70 -1.47 -10.81
CA HIS A 128 8.42 -0.18 -10.21
C HIS A 128 9.63 0.36 -9.46
N ALA A 129 9.77 1.69 -9.48
CA ALA A 129 10.69 2.44 -8.64
C ALA A 129 9.86 3.27 -7.66
N LEU A 130 10.09 3.06 -6.37
CA LEU A 130 9.36 3.63 -5.27
C LEU A 130 10.28 4.55 -4.48
N LEU A 131 9.90 5.82 -4.36
CA LEU A 131 10.61 6.85 -3.61
C LEU A 131 9.80 7.25 -2.37
N GLU A 132 10.38 7.04 -1.21
CA GLU A 132 9.87 7.56 0.07
C GLU A 132 10.77 8.67 0.56
N VAL A 133 10.18 9.78 0.99
CA VAL A 133 10.85 10.89 1.62
C VAL A 133 10.21 11.17 2.97
N LYS A 134 11.04 11.25 4.00
CA LYS A 134 10.64 11.63 5.36
C LYS A 134 11.51 12.78 5.83
N ALA A 135 10.90 13.95 5.97
CA ALA A 135 11.55 15.15 6.44
C ALA A 135 11.27 15.37 7.92
N PHE A 136 12.28 15.83 8.65
CA PHE A 136 12.20 16.13 10.06
C PHE A 136 12.57 17.59 10.32
N HIS A 137 11.83 18.23 11.23
CA HIS A 137 12.08 19.56 11.71
C HIS A 137 11.88 19.63 13.24
N GLY A 138 12.60 20.52 13.92
CA GLY A 138 12.53 20.73 15.37
C GLY A 138 13.90 20.96 15.95
N GLU A 139 13.97 21.41 17.22
CA GLU A 139 15.21 21.70 17.93
C GLU A 139 15.79 20.43 18.57
N ALA A 140 17.10 20.41 18.80
CA ALA A 140 17.74 19.33 19.54
C ALA A 140 17.26 19.35 21.00
N GLY A 141 16.57 18.25 21.41
CA GLY A 141 15.96 18.14 22.75
C GLY A 141 14.55 18.72 22.88
N GLY A 142 14.01 19.34 21.82
CA GLY A 142 12.64 19.86 21.77
C GLY A 142 11.67 18.95 20.98
N PRO A 143 10.41 19.38 20.83
CA PRO A 143 9.43 18.66 20.05
C PRO A 143 9.89 18.51 18.60
N ARG A 144 9.76 17.31 18.09
CA ARG A 144 10.18 16.91 16.74
C ARG A 144 8.97 16.61 15.88
N PHE A 145 8.94 17.23 14.72
CA PHE A 145 7.88 17.04 13.74
C PHE A 145 8.43 16.31 12.54
N ASP A 146 7.61 15.47 11.95
CA ASP A 146 7.91 14.80 10.68
C ASP A 146 6.79 14.98 9.67
N ALA A 147 7.16 14.91 8.40
CA ALA A 147 6.24 14.80 7.29
C ALA A 147 6.75 13.71 6.36
N TRP A 148 5.83 12.89 5.87
CA TRP A 148 6.10 11.74 5.04
C TRP A 148 5.38 11.85 3.71
N ARG A 149 6.08 11.53 2.64
CA ARG A 149 5.50 11.45 1.30
C ARG A 149 6.12 10.28 0.54
N CYS A 150 5.36 9.77 -0.41
CA CYS A 150 5.78 8.67 -1.26
C CYS A 150 5.29 8.87 -2.69
N VAL A 151 6.10 8.45 -3.65
CA VAL A 151 5.77 8.44 -5.07
C VAL A 151 6.32 7.19 -5.72
N THR A 152 5.64 6.70 -6.75
CA THR A 152 6.04 5.53 -7.53
C THR A 152 6.09 5.86 -9.02
N HIS A 153 7.09 5.32 -9.68
CA HIS A 153 7.26 5.37 -11.13
C HIS A 153 7.52 3.96 -11.68
N PRO A 154 7.30 3.71 -12.98
CA PRO A 154 7.56 2.41 -13.59
C PRO A 154 9.01 1.92 -13.44
N ASP A 155 9.96 2.85 -13.41
CA ASP A 155 11.40 2.55 -13.27
C ASP A 155 12.21 3.78 -12.81
N ALA A 156 13.50 3.57 -12.53
CA ALA A 156 14.42 4.62 -12.12
C ALA A 156 14.62 5.71 -13.18
N THR A 157 14.51 5.37 -14.47
CA THR A 157 14.66 6.35 -15.57
C THR A 157 13.51 7.35 -15.56
N ARG A 158 12.28 6.86 -15.40
CA ARG A 158 11.09 7.70 -15.29
C ARG A 158 11.11 8.54 -14.02
N LEU A 159 11.56 7.94 -12.92
CA LEU A 159 11.73 8.66 -11.65
C LEU A 159 12.77 9.77 -11.78
N HIS A 160 13.92 9.52 -12.42
CA HIS A 160 14.95 10.52 -12.68
C HIS A 160 14.46 11.63 -13.61
N ALA A 161 13.69 11.30 -14.65
CA ALA A 161 13.08 12.30 -15.52
C ALA A 161 12.08 13.22 -14.78
N ALA A 162 11.49 12.76 -13.67
CA ALA A 162 10.59 13.54 -12.83
C ALA A 162 11.33 14.42 -11.80
N LEU A 163 12.66 14.43 -11.75
CA LEU A 163 13.47 15.16 -10.77
C LEU A 163 13.05 16.62 -10.55
N PRO A 164 12.80 17.45 -11.58
CA PRO A 164 12.43 18.86 -11.34
C PRO A 164 11.15 19.00 -10.49
N SER A 165 10.15 18.13 -10.72
CA SER A 165 8.93 18.13 -9.91
C SER A 165 9.12 17.53 -8.52
N LEU A 166 9.99 16.53 -8.38
CA LEU A 166 10.33 15.92 -7.11
C LEU A 166 11.13 16.89 -6.21
N GLU A 167 12.03 17.67 -6.78
CA GLU A 167 12.78 18.71 -6.07
C GLU A 167 11.83 19.81 -5.55
N ALA A 168 10.95 20.32 -6.40
CA ALA A 168 9.93 21.28 -5.99
C ALA A 168 9.00 20.72 -4.90
N TRP A 169 8.65 19.47 -5.01
CA TRP A 169 7.83 18.76 -4.03
C TRP A 169 8.55 18.62 -2.67
N VAL A 170 9.85 18.26 -2.64
CA VAL A 170 10.64 18.18 -1.41
C VAL A 170 10.85 19.57 -0.78
N ASP A 171 11.13 20.60 -1.59
CA ASP A 171 11.25 21.98 -1.10
C ASP A 171 9.96 22.44 -0.42
N THR A 172 8.81 22.21 -1.07
CA THR A 172 7.49 22.52 -0.51
C THR A 172 7.24 21.77 0.81
N LEU A 173 7.51 20.47 0.83
CA LEU A 173 7.33 19.63 2.01
C LEU A 173 8.12 20.16 3.22
N VAL A 174 9.38 20.53 2.99
CA VAL A 174 10.25 21.06 4.07
C VAL A 174 9.78 22.44 4.53
N ARG A 175 9.38 23.33 3.62
CA ARG A 175 8.86 24.66 3.98
C ARG A 175 7.57 24.56 4.78
N GLU A 176 6.61 23.77 4.32
CA GLU A 176 5.36 23.51 5.05
C GLU A 176 5.61 22.94 6.44
N LEU A 177 6.57 22.01 6.57
CA LEU A 177 6.94 21.44 7.85
C LEU A 177 7.52 22.49 8.82
N ARG A 178 8.28 23.46 8.34
CA ARG A 178 8.86 24.54 9.13
C ARG A 178 7.83 25.62 9.53
N GLU A 179 6.95 25.98 8.60
CA GLU A 179 5.94 27.03 8.82
C GLU A 179 4.86 26.62 9.82
N THR A 180 4.68 25.31 10.05
CA THR A 180 3.62 24.80 10.94
C THR A 180 4.03 24.60 12.38
N THR A 181 5.20 25.02 12.79
CA THR A 181 5.62 25.04 14.19
C THR A 181 5.33 26.40 14.85
N PRO A 182 4.84 26.49 16.10
CA PRO A 182 4.57 25.39 17.04
C PRO A 182 3.27 24.64 16.74
N ALA A 183 3.25 23.35 17.13
CA ALA A 183 2.03 22.56 17.10
C ALA A 183 1.16 22.85 18.33
N VAL A 184 -0.15 22.70 18.16
CA VAL A 184 -1.11 22.71 19.28
C VAL A 184 -1.34 21.27 19.79
N PRO A 185 -1.76 21.07 21.05
CA PRO A 185 -2.12 19.76 21.55
C PRO A 185 -3.19 19.10 20.67
N CYS A 186 -3.07 17.77 20.49
CA CYS A 186 -4.13 16.99 19.85
C CYS A 186 -5.40 17.04 20.71
N PRO A 187 -6.58 17.31 20.14
CA PRO A 187 -7.84 17.28 20.89
C PRO A 187 -8.11 15.93 21.55
N ASP A 188 -8.91 15.94 22.63
CA ASP A 188 -9.39 14.73 23.30
C ASP A 188 -10.92 14.68 23.23
N GLU A 189 -11.45 14.49 22.03
CA GLU A 189 -12.88 14.52 21.76
C GLU A 189 -13.25 13.72 20.50
N ALA A 190 -14.53 13.51 20.30
CA ALA A 190 -15.09 13.05 19.02
C ALA A 190 -15.43 14.28 18.18
N LEU A 191 -14.92 14.34 16.94
CA LEU A 191 -15.07 15.51 16.07
C LEU A 191 -14.99 15.12 14.58
N PRO A 192 -15.44 16.01 13.68
CA PRO A 192 -15.28 15.82 12.25
C PRO A 192 -13.83 15.62 11.84
N VAL A 193 -13.60 14.63 10.99
CA VAL A 193 -12.27 14.30 10.44
C VAL A 193 -12.33 14.28 8.93
N LEU A 194 -11.41 15.00 8.28
CA LEU A 194 -11.26 15.06 6.84
C LEU A 194 -9.92 14.42 6.43
N PHE A 195 -9.96 13.45 5.53
CA PHE A 195 -8.78 12.89 4.87
C PHE A 195 -8.60 13.56 3.51
N PRO A 196 -7.45 14.18 3.21
CA PRO A 196 -7.18 14.77 1.90
C PRO A 196 -6.87 13.69 0.84
N PRO A 197 -6.94 14.04 -0.46
CA PRO A 197 -6.75 13.09 -1.55
C PRO A 197 -5.31 12.55 -1.60
N GLY A 198 -5.16 11.25 -1.79
CA GLY A 198 -3.86 10.60 -1.93
C GLY A 198 -2.96 10.70 -0.70
N ALA A 199 -3.52 10.95 0.47
CA ALA A 199 -2.79 11.04 1.72
C ALA A 199 -2.56 9.66 2.36
N ALA A 200 -1.59 9.57 3.27
CA ALA A 200 -1.30 8.34 4.01
C ALA A 200 -2.45 7.90 4.94
N SER A 201 -3.43 8.76 5.17
CA SER A 201 -4.70 8.41 5.82
C SER A 201 -5.52 7.39 5.01
N ALA A 202 -5.24 7.20 3.72
CA ALA A 202 -5.85 6.15 2.89
C ALA A 202 -5.63 4.73 3.42
N CYS A 203 -4.61 4.49 4.25
CA CYS A 203 -4.41 3.22 4.94
C CYS A 203 -5.62 2.84 5.82
N PHE A 204 -6.46 3.79 6.20
CA PHE A 204 -7.71 3.53 6.93
C PHE A 204 -8.60 2.52 6.18
N PHE A 205 -8.85 2.74 4.87
CA PHE A 205 -9.71 1.85 4.09
C PHE A 205 -9.07 0.48 3.85
N HIS A 206 -7.75 0.45 3.72
CA HIS A 206 -7.00 -0.80 3.65
C HIS A 206 -7.18 -1.65 4.91
N GLU A 207 -7.11 -1.03 6.09
CA GLU A 207 -7.29 -1.71 7.37
C GLU A 207 -8.76 -2.05 7.66
N VAL A 208 -9.69 -1.10 7.42
CA VAL A 208 -11.10 -1.23 7.82
C VAL A 208 -11.94 -1.99 6.79
N CYS A 209 -11.61 -1.91 5.50
CA CYS A 209 -12.34 -2.62 4.45
C CYS A 209 -11.54 -3.79 3.86
N GLY A 210 -10.23 -3.62 3.65
CA GLY A 210 -9.39 -4.60 2.98
C GLY A 210 -9.18 -5.86 3.82
N HIS A 211 -8.44 -5.77 4.90
CA HIS A 211 -8.13 -6.94 5.75
C HIS A 211 -9.36 -7.72 6.24
N PRO A 212 -10.48 -7.08 6.63
CA PRO A 212 -11.68 -7.81 7.02
C PRO A 212 -12.33 -8.62 5.90
N LEU A 213 -12.06 -8.29 4.64
CA LEU A 213 -12.60 -8.96 3.45
C LEU A 213 -11.55 -9.78 2.69
N GLU A 214 -10.41 -10.10 3.30
CA GLU A 214 -9.54 -11.16 2.80
C GLU A 214 -10.22 -12.52 2.99
N GLY A 215 -10.31 -13.31 1.91
CA GLY A 215 -11.14 -14.51 1.83
C GLY A 215 -10.84 -15.58 2.89
N ASP A 216 -9.59 -15.72 3.31
CA ASP A 216 -9.23 -16.67 4.38
C ASP A 216 -9.70 -16.21 5.77
N VAL A 217 -9.81 -14.90 6.01
CA VAL A 217 -10.42 -14.32 7.21
C VAL A 217 -11.92 -14.53 7.18
N VAL A 218 -12.55 -14.28 6.02
CA VAL A 218 -13.98 -14.48 5.81
C VAL A 218 -14.38 -15.95 5.98
N ALA A 219 -13.63 -16.87 5.37
CA ALA A 219 -13.90 -18.31 5.44
C ALA A 219 -13.84 -18.89 6.85
N ARG A 220 -13.03 -18.26 7.72
CA ARG A 220 -12.94 -18.63 9.15
C ARG A 220 -13.98 -17.93 10.03
N GLY A 221 -14.86 -17.11 9.47
CA GLY A 221 -15.84 -16.32 10.23
C GLY A 221 -15.19 -15.22 11.09
N GLY A 222 -13.91 -14.90 10.83
CA GLY A 222 -13.10 -13.99 11.64
C GLY A 222 -13.23 -12.52 11.29
N SER A 223 -14.33 -12.08 10.65
CA SER A 223 -14.46 -10.71 10.17
C SER A 223 -15.78 -10.06 10.56
N PHE A 224 -15.70 -8.84 11.08
CA PHE A 224 -16.87 -8.03 11.39
C PHE A 224 -17.62 -7.62 10.10
N LEU A 225 -16.94 -7.40 8.97
CA LEU A 225 -17.57 -7.09 7.69
C LEU A 225 -18.14 -8.34 7.01
N ALA A 226 -17.52 -9.50 7.14
CA ALA A 226 -18.05 -10.73 6.56
C ALA A 226 -19.47 -11.06 7.09
N ARG A 227 -19.75 -10.73 8.35
CA ARG A 227 -21.08 -10.87 8.96
C ARG A 227 -22.11 -9.88 8.40
N ARG A 228 -21.67 -8.94 7.57
CA ARG A 228 -22.47 -7.88 6.96
C ARG A 228 -22.57 -8.02 5.44
N LEU A 229 -22.11 -9.14 4.86
CA LEU A 229 -22.26 -9.39 3.43
C LEU A 229 -23.72 -9.19 3.00
N GLY A 230 -23.94 -8.40 1.95
CA GLY A 230 -25.25 -7.99 1.46
C GLY A 230 -25.95 -6.90 2.28
N GLN A 231 -25.34 -6.42 3.37
CA GLN A 231 -25.95 -5.39 4.23
C GLN A 231 -25.29 -4.03 4.01
N ARG A 232 -26.07 -2.97 4.19
CA ARG A 232 -25.59 -1.59 4.16
C ARG A 232 -24.85 -1.23 5.45
N VAL A 233 -23.64 -0.68 5.30
CA VAL A 233 -22.78 -0.22 6.41
C VAL A 233 -22.29 1.21 6.25
N ALA A 234 -22.54 1.83 5.07
CA ALA A 234 -22.18 3.21 4.75
C ALA A 234 -23.25 3.86 3.85
N GLU A 235 -23.10 5.14 3.57
CA GLU A 235 -23.99 5.88 2.68
C GLU A 235 -23.92 5.34 1.23
N PRO A 236 -24.99 5.52 0.41
CA PRO A 236 -25.07 4.96 -0.95
C PRO A 236 -23.98 5.41 -1.90
N PHE A 237 -23.37 6.56 -1.69
CA PHE A 237 -22.28 7.08 -2.52
C PHE A 237 -20.91 6.51 -2.13
N VAL A 238 -20.81 5.73 -1.07
CA VAL A 238 -19.54 5.12 -0.65
C VAL A 238 -19.30 3.83 -1.42
N HIS A 239 -18.25 3.83 -2.24
CA HIS A 239 -17.76 2.67 -2.97
C HIS A 239 -16.29 2.46 -2.63
N VAL A 240 -15.93 1.23 -2.27
CA VAL A 240 -14.55 0.82 -1.98
C VAL A 240 -14.25 -0.46 -2.75
N SER A 241 -13.15 -0.49 -3.48
CA SER A 241 -12.70 -1.67 -4.23
C SER A 241 -11.23 -1.99 -3.95
N ASP A 242 -10.79 -3.21 -4.24
CA ASP A 242 -9.39 -3.53 -4.44
C ASP A 242 -9.18 -3.89 -5.91
N ASP A 243 -8.33 -3.17 -6.61
CA ASP A 243 -8.15 -3.26 -8.05
C ASP A 243 -6.69 -3.47 -8.45
N PRO A 244 -6.22 -4.71 -8.54
CA PRO A 244 -4.86 -5.00 -8.97
C PRO A 244 -4.58 -4.64 -10.44
N THR A 245 -5.60 -4.28 -11.23
CA THR A 245 -5.44 -3.92 -12.65
C THR A 245 -5.29 -2.42 -12.87
N ASP A 246 -5.42 -1.59 -11.83
CA ASP A 246 -5.28 -0.14 -11.94
C ASP A 246 -3.85 0.24 -12.39
N ALA A 247 -3.74 0.63 -13.66
CA ALA A 247 -2.46 1.02 -14.26
C ALA A 247 -1.84 2.27 -13.61
N GLN A 248 -2.65 3.14 -13.00
CA GLN A 248 -2.15 4.29 -12.25
C GLN A 248 -1.58 3.89 -10.90
N GLY A 249 -1.96 2.72 -10.40
CA GLY A 249 -1.44 2.12 -9.18
C GLY A 249 0.03 1.71 -9.26
N ALA A 250 0.67 1.67 -10.43
CA ALA A 250 2.07 1.30 -10.69
C ALA A 250 2.53 -0.06 -10.09
N LEU A 251 1.72 -0.70 -9.26
CA LEU A 251 1.95 -2.02 -8.65
C LEU A 251 0.99 -3.08 -9.22
N GLY A 252 0.30 -2.74 -10.32
CA GLY A 252 -0.66 -3.61 -10.96
C GLY A 252 -0.03 -4.87 -11.57
N PHE A 253 -0.84 -5.90 -11.68
CA PHE A 253 -0.48 -7.16 -12.32
C PHE A 253 -1.67 -7.71 -13.13
N THR A 254 -1.37 -8.57 -14.11
CA THR A 254 -2.38 -9.18 -15.00
C THR A 254 -2.87 -10.51 -14.44
N TRP A 255 -1.96 -11.27 -13.83
CA TRP A 255 -2.23 -12.58 -13.25
C TRP A 255 -1.75 -12.60 -11.81
N ASP A 256 -2.57 -13.14 -10.92
CA ASP A 256 -2.13 -13.39 -9.54
C ASP A 256 -1.10 -14.55 -9.48
N ASP A 257 -0.54 -14.76 -8.30
CA ASP A 257 0.49 -15.79 -8.10
C ASP A 257 -0.07 -17.25 -8.06
N GLU A 258 -1.34 -17.42 -8.43
CA GLU A 258 -1.99 -18.71 -8.70
C GLU A 258 -2.44 -18.83 -10.16
N GLY A 259 -2.16 -17.82 -11.00
CA GLY A 259 -2.50 -17.80 -12.42
C GLY A 259 -3.96 -17.42 -12.69
N HIS A 260 -4.69 -16.85 -11.73
CA HIS A 260 -6.02 -16.31 -11.99
C HIS A 260 -5.91 -14.87 -12.50
N ALA A 261 -6.79 -14.52 -13.46
CA ALA A 261 -6.82 -13.17 -13.99
C ALA A 261 -7.15 -12.17 -12.88
N ALA A 262 -6.31 -11.15 -12.75
CA ALA A 262 -6.52 -10.03 -11.85
C ALA A 262 -7.77 -9.24 -12.28
N ARG A 263 -8.58 -8.82 -11.33
CA ARG A 263 -9.77 -8.00 -11.57
C ARG A 263 -10.12 -7.16 -10.35
N ALA A 264 -10.76 -6.02 -10.58
CA ALA A 264 -11.30 -5.21 -9.51
C ALA A 264 -12.36 -6.00 -8.71
N VAL A 265 -12.21 -6.01 -7.39
CA VAL A 265 -13.15 -6.62 -6.46
C VAL A 265 -13.82 -5.52 -5.65
N PRO A 266 -15.15 -5.32 -5.83
CA PRO A 266 -15.88 -4.37 -5.01
C PRO A 266 -15.99 -4.92 -3.59
N LEU A 267 -15.39 -4.23 -2.62
CA LEU A 267 -15.49 -4.51 -1.19
C LEU A 267 -16.79 -3.92 -0.63
N LEU A 268 -17.04 -2.65 -0.98
CA LEU A 268 -18.29 -1.94 -0.74
C LEU A 268 -18.82 -1.39 -2.07
N ARG A 269 -20.10 -1.58 -2.35
CA ARG A 269 -20.79 -0.96 -3.47
C ARG A 269 -22.09 -0.32 -3.00
N GLY A 270 -22.20 1.00 -3.20
CA GLY A 270 -23.36 1.73 -2.70
C GLY A 270 -23.52 1.62 -1.19
N GLY A 271 -22.42 1.59 -0.43
CA GLY A 271 -22.41 1.39 1.02
C GLY A 271 -22.75 -0.03 1.49
N ILE A 272 -22.95 -0.99 0.56
CA ILE A 272 -23.28 -2.40 0.86
C ILE A 272 -22.01 -3.23 0.79
N VAL A 273 -21.76 -4.09 1.78
CA VAL A 273 -20.66 -5.06 1.77
C VAL A 273 -20.92 -6.12 0.69
N THR A 274 -19.97 -6.27 -0.26
CA THR A 274 -20.26 -7.00 -1.51
C THR A 274 -19.49 -8.31 -1.61
N SER A 275 -18.15 -8.23 -1.69
CA SER A 275 -17.33 -9.41 -2.05
C SER A 275 -16.02 -9.44 -1.27
N PRO A 276 -15.56 -10.64 -0.87
CA PRO A 276 -14.20 -10.81 -0.38
C PRO A 276 -13.20 -10.91 -1.53
N MET A 277 -11.95 -10.61 -1.26
CA MET A 277 -10.80 -10.93 -2.11
C MET A 277 -10.40 -12.38 -1.92
N LEU A 278 -10.24 -13.14 -3.01
CA LEU A 278 -10.15 -14.60 -2.98
C LEU A 278 -8.87 -15.12 -3.67
N ASP A 279 -8.15 -15.98 -2.97
CA ASP A 279 -7.26 -16.98 -3.53
C ASP A 279 -8.03 -18.27 -3.84
N ALA A 280 -7.41 -19.25 -4.49
CA ALA A 280 -8.06 -20.51 -4.83
C ALA A 280 -8.54 -21.31 -3.59
N ARG A 281 -7.82 -21.18 -2.47
CA ARG A 281 -8.17 -21.89 -1.23
C ARG A 281 -9.41 -21.31 -0.57
N SER A 282 -9.46 -20.01 -0.37
CA SER A 282 -10.60 -19.33 0.24
C SER A 282 -11.83 -19.34 -0.66
N ALA A 283 -11.64 -19.20 -1.98
CA ALA A 283 -12.71 -19.33 -2.94
C ALA A 283 -13.44 -20.68 -2.81
N ARG A 284 -12.67 -21.76 -2.81
CA ARG A 284 -13.22 -23.10 -2.60
C ARG A 284 -13.94 -23.26 -1.26
N ALA A 285 -13.34 -22.74 -0.18
CA ALA A 285 -13.94 -22.81 1.17
C ALA A 285 -15.29 -22.07 1.26
N LEU A 286 -15.47 -21.02 0.45
CA LEU A 286 -16.69 -20.22 0.39
C LEU A 286 -17.65 -20.65 -0.72
N GLY A 287 -17.29 -21.64 -1.55
CA GLY A 287 -18.10 -22.05 -2.72
C GLY A 287 -18.16 -20.97 -3.82
N LEU A 288 -17.09 -20.17 -3.96
CA LEU A 288 -16.94 -19.08 -4.91
C LEU A 288 -15.78 -19.34 -5.88
N GLU A 289 -15.66 -18.50 -6.92
CA GLU A 289 -14.53 -18.54 -7.84
C GLU A 289 -13.40 -17.60 -7.36
N PRO A 290 -12.11 -17.97 -7.59
CA PRO A 290 -10.98 -17.07 -7.35
C PRO A 290 -11.13 -15.76 -8.14
N ASN A 291 -10.62 -14.67 -7.58
CA ASN A 291 -10.81 -13.36 -8.21
C ASN A 291 -9.52 -12.56 -8.40
N GLY A 292 -8.38 -13.28 -8.50
CA GLY A 292 -7.11 -12.69 -8.87
C GLY A 292 -6.41 -11.97 -7.72
N HIS A 293 -6.61 -12.42 -6.48
CA HIS A 293 -5.98 -11.85 -5.28
C HIS A 293 -5.11 -12.85 -4.52
N GLY A 294 -4.81 -14.01 -5.11
CA GLY A 294 -3.86 -14.98 -4.56
C GLY A 294 -2.42 -14.50 -4.71
N ARG A 295 -1.84 -13.89 -3.68
CA ARG A 295 -0.50 -13.28 -3.74
C ARG A 295 0.49 -14.01 -2.86
N ARG A 296 1.77 -14.08 -3.30
CA ARG A 296 2.90 -14.67 -2.58
C ARG A 296 3.88 -13.59 -2.15
N VAL A 297 4.56 -13.79 -1.04
CA VAL A 297 5.75 -12.98 -0.68
C VAL A 297 6.86 -13.25 -1.69
N ASP A 298 7.12 -14.53 -1.94
CA ASP A 298 8.06 -15.08 -2.93
C ASP A 298 7.73 -16.57 -3.19
N PHE A 299 8.55 -17.24 -3.98
CA PHE A 299 8.37 -18.66 -4.31
C PHE A 299 8.43 -19.62 -3.11
N ARG A 300 8.91 -19.19 -1.94
CA ARG A 300 9.00 -20.01 -0.70
C ARG A 300 7.68 -20.02 0.08
N HIS A 301 6.79 -19.06 -0.21
CA HIS A 301 5.56 -18.87 0.55
C HIS A 301 4.33 -19.35 -0.23
N PRO A 302 3.37 -20.03 0.40
CA PRO A 302 2.08 -20.31 -0.23
C PRO A 302 1.34 -18.99 -0.52
N PRO A 303 0.48 -18.95 -1.55
CA PRO A 303 -0.35 -17.78 -1.80
C PRO A 303 -1.40 -17.60 -0.70
N LEU A 304 -1.74 -16.36 -0.44
CA LEU A 304 -2.85 -15.95 0.43
C LEU A 304 -3.67 -14.86 -0.28
N PRO A 305 -4.95 -14.69 0.06
CA PRO A 305 -5.71 -13.54 -0.43
C PRO A 305 -5.14 -12.28 0.20
N ARG A 306 -4.71 -11.33 -0.66
CA ARG A 306 -4.06 -10.09 -0.25
C ARG A 306 -4.47 -8.93 -1.16
N MET A 307 -4.62 -7.78 -0.55
CA MET A 307 -4.85 -6.53 -1.25
C MET A 307 -3.71 -6.18 -2.21
N ALA A 308 -4.02 -5.41 -3.24
CA ALA A 308 -3.08 -4.84 -4.21
C ALA A 308 -3.20 -3.32 -4.28
N HIS A 309 -4.37 -2.80 -4.67
CA HIS A 309 -4.69 -1.39 -4.76
C HIS A 309 -6.08 -1.13 -4.17
N THR A 310 -6.13 -0.82 -2.88
CA THR A 310 -7.39 -0.47 -2.22
C THR A 310 -7.76 0.97 -2.53
N ARG A 311 -8.93 1.21 -3.11
CA ARG A 311 -9.37 2.54 -3.50
C ARG A 311 -10.80 2.87 -3.07
N VAL A 312 -11.02 4.16 -2.79
CA VAL A 312 -12.35 4.75 -2.65
C VAL A 312 -12.69 5.43 -3.98
N GLU A 313 -13.86 5.14 -4.53
CA GLU A 313 -14.31 5.73 -5.79
C GLU A 313 -14.64 7.22 -5.58
N PRO A 314 -14.27 8.09 -6.54
CA PRO A 314 -14.64 9.51 -6.50
C PRO A 314 -16.16 9.73 -6.53
N HIS A 315 -16.64 10.79 -5.85
CA HIS A 315 -18.03 11.20 -5.87
C HIS A 315 -18.18 12.69 -6.21
N GLU A 316 -18.38 13.57 -5.25
CA GLU A 316 -18.69 14.99 -5.51
C GLU A 316 -17.87 15.95 -4.65
N GLY A 317 -17.51 17.09 -5.23
CA GLY A 317 -16.69 18.09 -4.56
C GLY A 317 -15.19 17.80 -4.57
N ASP A 318 -14.45 18.57 -3.83
CA ASP A 318 -13.00 18.47 -3.67
C ASP A 318 -12.58 18.80 -2.23
N LEU A 319 -11.29 18.73 -1.94
CA LEU A 319 -10.77 19.06 -0.61
C LEU A 319 -11.22 20.45 -0.13
N ALA A 320 -11.24 21.44 -1.01
CA ALA A 320 -11.57 22.81 -0.61
C ALA A 320 -13.05 22.94 -0.21
N SER A 321 -13.95 22.36 -1.00
CA SER A 321 -15.38 22.35 -0.70
C SER A 321 -15.72 21.55 0.56
N LEU A 322 -15.13 20.34 0.71
CA LEU A 322 -15.37 19.52 1.90
C LEU A 322 -14.80 20.17 3.17
N LEU A 323 -13.65 20.86 3.05
CA LEU A 323 -13.02 21.58 4.16
C LEU A 323 -13.86 22.78 4.61
N ALA A 324 -14.42 23.51 3.66
CA ALA A 324 -15.25 24.70 3.94
C ALA A 324 -16.45 24.38 4.85
N ASP A 325 -16.97 23.15 4.77
CA ASP A 325 -18.09 22.66 5.58
C ASP A 325 -17.68 22.17 6.97
N VAL A 326 -16.38 22.15 7.30
CA VAL A 326 -15.90 21.74 8.62
C VAL A 326 -15.78 22.94 9.53
N GLY A 327 -16.70 23.09 10.48
CA GLY A 327 -16.66 24.20 11.46
C GLY A 327 -15.48 24.05 12.42
N HIS A 328 -15.42 22.92 13.14
CA HIS A 328 -14.32 22.53 14.03
C HIS A 328 -14.01 21.05 13.80
N GLY A 329 -12.74 20.70 13.52
CA GLY A 329 -12.38 19.33 13.18
C GLY A 329 -10.88 19.15 12.94
N LEU A 330 -10.52 18.03 12.32
CA LEU A 330 -9.14 17.72 11.93
C LEU A 330 -9.04 17.40 10.45
N LEU A 331 -8.02 17.96 9.79
CA LEU A 331 -7.51 17.53 8.51
C LEU A 331 -6.34 16.56 8.78
N VAL A 332 -6.56 15.25 8.55
CA VAL A 332 -5.58 14.20 8.88
C VAL A 332 -4.89 13.71 7.62
N GLN A 333 -3.61 14.05 7.47
CA GLN A 333 -2.80 13.72 6.29
C GLN A 333 -2.08 12.38 6.41
N HIS A 334 -1.64 12.00 7.63
CA HIS A 334 -0.88 10.78 7.82
C HIS A 334 -1.34 10.00 9.05
N LEU A 335 -1.77 8.77 8.79
CA LEU A 335 -2.07 7.75 9.80
C LEU A 335 -1.06 6.60 9.68
N THR A 336 -0.73 5.97 10.81
CA THR A 336 -0.07 4.67 10.82
C THR A 336 -0.90 3.69 11.66
N PRO A 337 -1.16 2.46 11.14
CA PRO A 337 -1.92 1.46 11.88
C PRO A 337 -1.23 1.13 13.21
N ARG A 338 -2.00 1.09 14.28
CA ARG A 338 -1.56 0.64 15.61
C ARG A 338 -2.23 -0.67 15.99
N HIS A 339 -3.53 -0.75 15.76
CA HIS A 339 -4.34 -1.93 16.10
C HIS A 339 -5.55 -1.99 15.18
N MET A 340 -5.86 -3.20 14.69
CA MET A 340 -7.09 -3.54 14.00
C MET A 340 -7.57 -4.90 14.49
N ASN A 341 -8.71 -4.95 15.14
CA ASN A 341 -9.37 -6.20 15.53
C ASN A 341 -10.35 -6.62 14.43
N LEU A 342 -9.98 -7.59 13.63
CA LEU A 342 -10.81 -8.04 12.50
C LEU A 342 -12.15 -8.62 12.95
N LEU A 343 -12.24 -9.18 14.17
CA LEU A 343 -13.47 -9.83 14.68
C LEU A 343 -14.49 -8.82 15.19
N SER A 344 -14.06 -7.82 15.98
CA SER A 344 -14.95 -6.79 16.56
C SER A 344 -15.08 -5.56 15.66
N GLY A 345 -14.09 -5.27 14.83
CA GLY A 345 -13.98 -4.05 14.03
C GLY A 345 -13.33 -2.89 14.78
N ASP A 346 -12.86 -3.07 16.00
CA ASP A 346 -12.21 -2.00 16.76
C ASP A 346 -10.84 -1.68 16.20
N PHE A 347 -10.56 -0.40 16.03
CA PHE A 347 -9.31 0.08 15.46
C PHE A 347 -8.67 1.20 16.27
N SER A 348 -7.37 1.34 16.11
CA SER A 348 -6.64 2.56 16.47
C SER A 348 -5.49 2.83 15.50
N PHE A 349 -5.28 4.11 15.20
CA PHE A 349 -4.19 4.61 14.36
C PHE A 349 -3.43 5.68 15.12
N HIS A 350 -2.12 5.76 14.94
CA HIS A 350 -1.36 6.94 15.30
C HIS A 350 -1.62 8.04 14.28
N ILE A 351 -1.95 9.24 14.76
CA ILE A 351 -1.97 10.46 13.96
C ILE A 351 -0.53 10.99 13.92
N VAL A 352 0.09 10.89 12.77
CA VAL A 352 1.48 11.36 12.54
C VAL A 352 1.48 12.80 12.05
N GLU A 353 0.52 13.13 11.17
CA GLU A 353 0.40 14.46 10.58
C GLU A 353 -1.07 14.85 10.48
N ALA A 354 -1.45 15.92 11.18
CA ALA A 354 -2.77 16.50 11.08
C ALA A 354 -2.73 18.01 11.37
N ARG A 355 -3.77 18.71 10.93
CA ARG A 355 -4.01 20.14 11.21
C ARG A 355 -5.37 20.31 11.88
N LEU A 356 -5.45 21.23 12.83
CA LEU A 356 -6.71 21.66 13.39
C LEU A 356 -7.47 22.44 12.30
N VAL A 357 -8.77 22.17 12.15
CA VAL A 357 -9.65 22.93 11.26
C VAL A 357 -10.56 23.80 12.11
N ARG A 358 -10.69 25.07 11.72
CA ARG A 358 -11.67 26.01 12.29
C ARG A 358 -12.27 26.83 11.16
N ASP A 359 -13.59 26.95 11.18
CA ASP A 359 -14.37 27.76 10.23
C ASP A 359 -13.96 27.50 8.76
N GLY A 360 -13.86 26.21 8.38
CA GLY A 360 -13.53 25.78 7.02
C GLY A 360 -12.07 26.00 6.61
N ARG A 361 -11.17 26.28 7.56
CA ARG A 361 -9.76 26.57 7.25
C ARG A 361 -8.81 25.67 8.03
N ALA A 362 -7.83 25.10 7.33
CA ALA A 362 -6.73 24.38 7.96
C ALA A 362 -5.83 25.38 8.71
N GLY A 363 -5.68 25.16 10.00
CA GLY A 363 -4.90 25.95 10.93
C GLY A 363 -3.56 25.28 11.33
N PRO A 364 -3.14 25.43 12.59
CA PRO A 364 -1.87 24.91 13.08
C PRO A 364 -1.84 23.36 13.03
N ARG A 365 -0.63 22.80 12.95
CA ARG A 365 -0.42 21.35 13.17
C ARG A 365 -0.86 20.97 14.58
N VAL A 366 -1.38 19.77 14.71
CA VAL A 366 -1.61 19.14 16.01
C VAL A 366 -0.43 18.22 16.37
N GLY A 367 -0.15 18.10 17.66
CA GLY A 367 0.83 17.16 18.18
C GLY A 367 0.40 15.70 17.96
N PRO A 368 1.28 14.74 18.33
CA PRO A 368 0.97 13.33 18.20
C PRO A 368 -0.37 12.96 18.83
N GLY A 369 -1.15 12.14 18.13
CA GLY A 369 -2.47 11.73 18.57
C GLY A 369 -2.81 10.29 18.20
N VAL A 370 -3.97 9.85 18.65
CA VAL A 370 -4.55 8.55 18.32
C VAL A 370 -5.97 8.76 17.81
N LEU A 371 -6.24 8.27 16.60
CA LEU A 371 -7.58 8.11 16.05
C LEU A 371 -8.07 6.70 16.41
N SER A 372 -9.24 6.56 16.99
CA SER A 372 -9.78 5.27 17.40
C SER A 372 -11.28 5.17 17.20
N GLY A 373 -11.80 3.95 17.11
CA GLY A 373 -13.22 3.71 16.92
C GLY A 373 -13.52 2.26 16.55
N ASN A 374 -14.72 2.08 16.01
CA ASN A 374 -15.16 0.81 15.44
C ASN A 374 -15.44 0.98 13.95
N GLY A 375 -15.04 0.01 13.13
CA GLY A 375 -15.10 0.08 11.66
C GLY A 375 -16.52 0.29 11.14
N LEU A 376 -17.54 -0.38 11.70
CA LEU A 376 -18.93 -0.18 11.27
C LEU A 376 -19.41 1.24 11.55
N THR A 377 -19.13 1.76 12.74
CA THR A 377 -19.50 3.11 13.14
C THR A 377 -18.78 4.15 12.26
N ALA A 378 -17.48 3.94 12.04
CA ALA A 378 -16.69 4.85 11.21
C ALA A 378 -17.18 4.87 9.75
N LEU A 379 -17.48 3.73 9.14
CA LEU A 379 -18.04 3.65 7.79
C LEU A 379 -19.40 4.36 7.70
N ALA A 380 -20.26 4.20 8.70
CA ALA A 380 -21.56 4.88 8.78
C ALA A 380 -21.42 6.41 9.01
N HIS A 381 -20.29 6.88 9.50
CA HIS A 381 -20.00 8.29 9.70
C HIS A 381 -19.37 8.99 8.48
N ILE A 382 -19.09 8.28 7.37
CA ILE A 382 -18.67 8.91 6.12
C ILE A 382 -19.87 9.70 5.58
N ASP A 383 -19.76 11.03 5.54
CA ASP A 383 -20.83 11.93 5.12
C ASP A 383 -20.49 12.74 3.84
N ALA A 384 -19.24 12.66 3.35
CA ALA A 384 -18.86 13.21 2.06
C ALA A 384 -17.64 12.49 1.47
N VAL A 385 -17.63 12.35 0.14
CA VAL A 385 -16.52 11.81 -0.67
C VAL A 385 -16.31 12.72 -1.85
N GLY A 386 -15.07 13.22 -2.05
CA GLY A 386 -14.71 14.13 -3.13
C GLY A 386 -14.59 13.46 -4.50
N ALA A 387 -14.38 14.28 -5.53
CA ALA A 387 -14.07 13.85 -6.90
C ALA A 387 -12.57 13.89 -7.23
N ASP A 388 -11.74 14.28 -6.27
CA ASP A 388 -10.33 14.65 -6.40
C ASP A 388 -9.36 13.50 -6.10
N ALA A 389 -9.72 12.25 -6.42
CA ALA A 389 -8.94 11.07 -6.11
C ALA A 389 -7.48 11.14 -6.59
N ARG A 390 -6.58 10.69 -5.73
CA ARG A 390 -5.15 10.52 -6.02
C ARG A 390 -4.64 9.21 -5.44
N ASN A 391 -3.60 8.68 -6.06
CA ASN A 391 -2.96 7.46 -5.61
C ASN A 391 -1.79 7.72 -4.66
N LEU A 392 -1.61 6.82 -3.71
CA LEU A 392 -0.50 6.75 -2.77
C LEU A 392 0.04 5.32 -2.71
N PHE A 393 1.33 5.18 -2.48
CA PHE A 393 2.00 3.89 -2.38
C PHE A 393 2.53 3.67 -0.96
N ALA A 394 2.35 2.45 -0.46
CA ALA A 394 2.87 2.07 0.85
C ALA A 394 4.25 1.40 0.69
N THR A 395 5.32 2.16 0.91
CA THR A 395 6.70 1.70 0.79
C THR A 395 7.04 0.51 1.66
N ARG A 396 6.47 0.47 2.86
CA ARG A 396 6.69 -0.63 3.81
C ARG A 396 5.84 -1.85 3.49
N GLY A 397 4.92 -1.74 2.52
CA GLY A 397 4.01 -2.80 2.13
C GLY A 397 3.05 -3.22 3.25
N CYS A 398 2.21 -4.20 2.93
CA CYS A 398 1.27 -4.78 3.87
C CYS A 398 1.82 -6.10 4.43
N ARG A 399 1.68 -6.30 5.75
CA ARG A 399 2.02 -7.55 6.44
C ARG A 399 0.78 -8.24 6.95
N LYS A 400 0.79 -9.58 6.90
CA LYS A 400 -0.22 -10.44 7.49
C LYS A 400 0.49 -11.62 8.13
N LEU A 401 0.59 -11.63 9.46
CA LEU A 401 1.42 -12.58 10.18
C LEU A 401 2.88 -12.54 9.66
N ASP A 402 3.43 -13.68 9.29
CA ASP A 402 4.74 -13.85 8.66
C ASP A 402 4.73 -13.63 7.13
N HIS A 403 3.54 -13.41 6.54
CA HIS A 403 3.37 -13.22 5.12
C HIS A 403 3.49 -11.73 4.73
N GLY A 404 4.67 -11.30 4.36
CA GLY A 404 4.95 -9.92 3.92
C GLY A 404 6.34 -9.41 4.29
N PRO A 405 6.67 -8.18 3.92
CA PRO A 405 5.75 -7.18 3.33
C PRO A 405 5.47 -7.42 1.85
N LEU A 406 4.22 -7.27 1.46
CA LEU A 406 3.82 -7.18 0.05
C LEU A 406 3.60 -5.72 -0.36
N PRO A 407 4.06 -5.29 -1.54
CA PRO A 407 3.79 -3.96 -2.02
C PRO A 407 2.29 -3.77 -2.23
N VAL A 408 1.77 -2.64 -1.75
CA VAL A 408 0.38 -2.23 -1.90
C VAL A 408 0.30 -0.74 -2.19
N SER A 409 -0.79 -0.31 -2.82
CA SER A 409 -1.10 1.08 -3.07
C SER A 409 -2.53 1.41 -2.64
N PHE A 410 -2.82 2.71 -2.55
CA PHE A 410 -4.11 3.22 -2.15
C PHE A 410 -4.58 4.29 -3.13
N GLY A 411 -5.86 4.29 -3.47
CA GLY A 411 -6.51 5.37 -4.20
C GLY A 411 -7.56 6.03 -3.30
N GLN A 412 -7.44 7.35 -3.08
CA GLN A 412 -8.38 8.04 -2.22
C GLN A 412 -8.65 9.45 -2.72
N PRO A 413 -9.95 9.84 -2.87
CA PRO A 413 -10.36 11.23 -2.92
C PRO A 413 -10.34 11.84 -1.51
N SER A 414 -10.74 13.09 -1.38
CA SER A 414 -11.09 13.66 -0.09
C SER A 414 -12.25 12.88 0.53
N VAL A 415 -12.13 12.49 1.80
CA VAL A 415 -13.19 11.77 2.54
C VAL A 415 -13.42 12.44 3.88
N ARG A 416 -14.68 12.84 4.14
CA ARG A 416 -15.10 13.43 5.41
C ARG A 416 -15.89 12.42 6.23
N PHE A 417 -15.53 12.37 7.51
CA PHE A 417 -16.27 11.66 8.55
C PHE A 417 -16.94 12.68 9.45
N ARG A 418 -18.22 12.51 9.69
CA ARG A 418 -19.02 13.35 10.58
C ARG A 418 -18.43 13.39 11.99
N GLU A 419 -17.90 12.27 12.44
CA GLU A 419 -17.33 12.13 13.76
C GLU A 419 -16.38 10.93 13.85
N LEU A 420 -15.17 11.14 14.36
CA LEU A 420 -14.26 10.08 14.81
C LEU A 420 -13.63 10.49 16.15
N ARG A 421 -13.38 9.52 17.03
CA ARG A 421 -12.73 9.74 18.32
C ARG A 421 -11.24 9.97 18.16
N VAL A 422 -10.78 11.11 18.66
CA VAL A 422 -9.38 11.52 18.70
C VAL A 422 -8.96 11.75 20.14
N ARG A 423 -7.71 11.49 20.46
CA ARG A 423 -7.09 11.74 21.75
C ARG A 423 -5.60 12.03 21.61
N PRO A 424 -4.97 12.75 22.57
CA PRO A 424 -3.54 12.91 22.59
C PRO A 424 -2.80 11.56 22.56
N GLY A 425 -1.68 11.51 21.82
CA GLY A 425 -0.76 10.38 21.86
C GLY A 425 0.00 10.36 23.20
N THR A 426 0.25 9.18 23.71
CA THR A 426 1.15 8.95 24.87
C THR A 426 2.58 8.80 24.41
#